data_cf8e077e400fcf1e93665cc94b347e57
#
_entry.id   cf8e077e400fcf1e93665cc94b347e57
#
_cell.length_a   1.000
_cell.length_b   1.000
_cell.length_c   1.000
_cell.angle_alpha   90.00
_cell.angle_beta   90.00
_cell.angle_gamma   90.00
#
_symmetry.space_group_name_H-M   'P 1'
#
loop_
_entity.id
_entity.type
_entity.pdbx_description
1 polymer ?
#
loop_
_entity_poly.entity_id
_entity_poly.type
_entity_poly.pdbx_seq_one_letter_code
_entity_poly.pdbx_strand_id
1 'polypeptide(L)'
;MNLKISALEYVQEVQNGNISAEDFVSKTLEQIQTVDDKLHAFLSVNEKAIEQAKLIDKKIKSGDKVGSCFGMPISIKDNLCIKDNITTCASKMLEHFVAPYDATVITKLKQEDAIFVGKVNLDEFAMGLSTEFSAFGPSKNPWNAEYVPGGSSGGSAVSVSAFECVASLGSDTGGSVRNPASFCSVVGYKPTYGLISRYGLISYANSIEQIGPLTRTVKDSAFMLNLISGLDANDNTTIDNKNEDYLSGIDSGIEGKKIGIITEMLGDGVDPSVLSATKDAISKLESLGAICEEISIDMIKYSVAAYYTITATEAGSNLARYDNLRYGYEFPVEGYEFNSYISKARQKFGPEVTRRMIIGGFVPSAGHAGKYFLKAMKVKSKLTKEINEAFKKFDLLIAPTVPILPFKIGEKINDPVSLFLIDINTVTANLTGKPAVSIPYAISNGLPIGIQLFANSNQDKLLLQAAYALEQTVKLPEVPI
;
A
#
# COMPACT_ATOMS: atom_id res chain seq x y z
N MET A 1 25.89 13.57 -1.75
CA MET A 1 24.67 13.43 -2.58
C MET A 1 23.47 13.38 -1.65
N ASN A 2 22.41 14.09 -1.96
CA ASN A 2 21.20 14.15 -1.13
C ASN A 2 20.20 13.05 -1.58
N LEU A 3 19.95 12.05 -0.75
CA LEU A 3 18.95 10.99 -0.99
C LEU A 3 17.51 11.42 -0.64
N LYS A 4 17.33 12.61 -0.05
CA LYS A 4 16.03 13.12 0.41
C LYS A 4 15.21 13.78 -0.69
N ILE A 5 15.69 13.79 -1.93
CA ILE A 5 14.98 14.37 -3.09
C ILE A 5 13.76 13.52 -3.49
N SER A 6 12.75 14.17 -4.04
CA SER A 6 11.54 13.52 -4.58
C SER A 6 11.83 12.74 -5.86
N ALA A 7 10.88 11.94 -6.34
CA ALA A 7 11.02 11.21 -7.60
C ALA A 7 11.18 12.16 -8.80
N LEU A 8 10.39 13.23 -8.84
CA LEU A 8 10.47 14.21 -9.91
C LEU A 8 11.76 15.02 -9.86
N GLU A 9 12.24 15.39 -8.66
CA GLU A 9 13.55 16.04 -8.50
C GLU A 9 14.68 15.11 -8.94
N TYR A 10 14.65 13.83 -8.58
CA TYR A 10 15.62 12.84 -9.06
C TYR A 10 15.68 12.82 -10.60
N VAL A 11 14.52 12.66 -11.25
CA VAL A 11 14.45 12.63 -12.72
C VAL A 11 15.04 13.91 -13.32
N GLN A 12 14.68 15.08 -12.79
CA GLN A 12 15.18 16.37 -13.26
C GLN A 12 16.70 16.51 -13.08
N GLU A 13 17.24 16.09 -11.93
CA GLU A 13 18.67 16.18 -11.64
C GLU A 13 19.50 15.27 -12.57
N VAL A 14 19.00 14.06 -12.88
CA VAL A 14 19.65 13.15 -13.84
C VAL A 14 19.55 13.67 -15.26
N GLN A 15 18.38 14.18 -15.69
CA GLN A 15 18.21 14.78 -17.01
C GLN A 15 19.13 15.98 -17.25
N ASN A 16 19.34 16.81 -16.21
CA ASN A 16 20.23 17.97 -16.27
C ASN A 16 21.71 17.58 -16.17
N GLY A 17 22.04 16.30 -15.92
CA GLY A 17 23.40 15.84 -15.76
C GLY A 17 24.07 16.25 -14.44
N ASN A 18 23.28 16.72 -13.47
CA ASN A 18 23.76 17.12 -12.13
C ASN A 18 24.14 15.92 -11.27
N ILE A 19 23.46 14.79 -11.45
CA ILE A 19 23.74 13.50 -10.80
C ILE A 19 23.72 12.38 -11.83
N SER A 20 24.46 11.30 -11.58
CA SER A 20 24.35 10.07 -12.39
C SER A 20 23.43 9.06 -11.70
N ALA A 21 22.78 8.19 -12.49
CA ALA A 21 22.00 7.08 -11.96
C ALA A 21 22.89 6.12 -11.15
N GLU A 22 24.12 5.87 -11.62
CA GLU A 22 25.11 5.03 -10.93
C GLU A 22 25.42 5.56 -9.53
N ASP A 23 25.78 6.84 -9.40
CA ASP A 23 26.15 7.43 -8.12
C ASP A 23 24.96 7.45 -7.15
N PHE A 24 23.74 7.76 -7.64
CA PHE A 24 22.57 7.79 -6.80
C PHE A 24 22.16 6.40 -6.31
N VAL A 25 22.16 5.39 -7.19
CA VAL A 25 21.87 4.00 -6.83
C VAL A 25 22.91 3.45 -5.87
N SER A 26 24.21 3.78 -6.09
CA SER A 26 25.29 3.38 -5.16
C SER A 26 25.06 3.95 -3.77
N LYS A 27 24.71 5.24 -3.67
CA LYS A 27 24.37 5.87 -2.39
C LYS A 27 23.10 5.31 -1.75
N THR A 28 22.11 4.93 -2.55
CA THR A 28 20.91 4.25 -2.08
C THR A 28 21.23 2.90 -1.45
N LEU A 29 22.12 2.11 -2.09
CA LEU A 29 22.55 0.83 -1.53
C LEU A 29 23.41 0.99 -0.27
N GLU A 30 24.27 2.02 -0.21
CA GLU A 30 25.00 2.37 1.02
C GLU A 30 24.04 2.73 2.16
N GLN A 31 22.96 3.49 1.86
CA GLN A 31 21.91 3.82 2.85
C GLN A 31 21.24 2.56 3.37
N ILE A 32 20.83 1.64 2.48
CA ILE A 32 20.24 0.35 2.87
C ILE A 32 21.21 -0.41 3.81
N GLN A 33 22.47 -0.53 3.46
CA GLN A 33 23.49 -1.21 4.28
C GLN A 33 23.66 -0.54 5.67
N THR A 34 23.45 0.77 5.75
CA THR A 34 23.68 1.54 6.98
C THR A 34 22.50 1.44 7.95
N VAL A 35 21.26 1.44 7.45
CA VAL A 35 20.07 1.59 8.30
C VAL A 35 19.18 0.36 8.35
N ASP A 36 19.19 -0.52 7.33
CA ASP A 36 18.20 -1.60 7.23
C ASP A 36 18.43 -2.74 8.23
N ASP A 37 19.66 -2.96 8.70
CA ASP A 37 19.94 -3.88 9.82
C ASP A 37 19.08 -3.54 11.06
N LYS A 38 18.79 -2.26 11.26
CA LYS A 38 17.96 -1.78 12.36
C LYS A 38 16.46 -1.77 11.99
N LEU A 39 16.12 -1.43 10.74
CA LEU A 39 14.75 -1.18 10.29
C LEU A 39 14.07 -2.40 9.70
N HIS A 40 14.84 -3.28 9.07
CA HIS A 40 14.38 -4.52 8.45
C HIS A 40 13.25 -4.30 7.42
N ALA A 41 13.46 -3.31 6.54
CA ALA A 41 12.56 -3.03 5.44
C ALA A 41 12.73 -4.05 4.31
N PHE A 42 13.97 -4.51 4.03
CA PHE A 42 14.27 -5.39 2.91
C PHE A 42 14.30 -6.86 3.32
N LEU A 43 13.76 -7.72 2.44
CA LEU A 43 13.95 -9.18 2.46
C LEU A 43 15.06 -9.62 1.52
N SER A 44 15.29 -8.85 0.44
CA SER A 44 16.43 -9.05 -0.46
C SER A 44 16.79 -7.74 -1.15
N VAL A 45 18.08 -7.55 -1.40
CA VAL A 45 18.66 -6.40 -2.12
C VAL A 45 19.14 -6.87 -3.49
N ASN A 46 18.98 -6.03 -4.51
CA ASN A 46 19.42 -6.32 -5.87
C ASN A 46 20.90 -5.98 -6.05
N GLU A 47 21.76 -6.98 -6.02
CA GLU A 47 23.21 -6.84 -6.21
C GLU A 47 23.60 -6.28 -7.60
N LYS A 48 22.71 -6.38 -8.61
CA LYS A 48 22.94 -5.89 -9.98
C LYS A 48 22.47 -4.46 -10.20
N ALA A 49 21.93 -3.77 -9.20
CA ALA A 49 21.35 -2.44 -9.35
C ALA A 49 22.37 -1.41 -9.87
N ILE A 50 23.62 -1.45 -9.40
CA ILE A 50 24.70 -0.56 -9.87
C ILE A 50 25.03 -0.82 -11.36
N GLU A 51 25.10 -2.09 -11.76
CA GLU A 51 25.37 -2.43 -13.18
C GLU A 51 24.24 -1.95 -14.09
N GLN A 52 22.98 -2.07 -13.62
CA GLN A 52 21.82 -1.53 -14.33
C GLN A 52 21.89 0.00 -14.45
N ALA A 53 22.28 0.69 -13.37
CA ALA A 53 22.42 2.15 -13.38
C ALA A 53 23.52 2.62 -14.35
N LYS A 54 24.64 1.94 -14.43
CA LYS A 54 25.71 2.19 -15.43
C LYS A 54 25.20 2.10 -16.87
N LEU A 55 24.31 1.14 -17.15
CA LEU A 55 23.71 1.02 -18.48
C LEU A 55 22.80 2.18 -18.81
N ILE A 56 22.05 2.70 -17.83
CA ILE A 56 21.20 3.91 -18.02
C ILE A 56 22.08 5.13 -18.29
N ASP A 57 23.14 5.35 -17.48
CA ASP A 57 24.06 6.47 -17.71
C ASP A 57 24.75 6.38 -19.08
N LYS A 58 25.04 5.17 -19.55
CA LYS A 58 25.57 4.96 -20.91
C LYS A 58 24.55 5.36 -21.98
N LYS A 59 23.25 4.96 -21.84
CA LYS A 59 22.18 5.38 -22.75
C LYS A 59 22.07 6.91 -22.80
N ILE A 60 22.07 7.58 -21.62
CA ILE A 60 22.00 9.04 -21.51
C ILE A 60 23.17 9.69 -22.28
N LYS A 61 24.40 9.21 -22.04
CA LYS A 61 25.62 9.76 -22.68
C LYS A 61 25.67 9.53 -24.19
N SER A 62 25.10 8.42 -24.68
CA SER A 62 25.03 8.14 -26.14
C SER A 62 23.88 8.88 -26.85
N GLY A 63 22.97 9.52 -26.11
CA GLY A 63 21.76 10.14 -26.67
C GLY A 63 20.69 9.13 -27.07
N ASP A 64 20.76 7.90 -26.59
CA ASP A 64 19.75 6.89 -26.79
C ASP A 64 18.47 7.22 -26.00
N LYS A 65 17.34 6.68 -26.45
CA LYS A 65 16.06 6.88 -25.74
C LYS A 65 16.14 6.24 -24.35
N VAL A 66 15.84 7.05 -23.33
CA VAL A 66 15.71 6.63 -21.93
C VAL A 66 14.26 6.78 -21.50
N GLY A 67 13.76 5.85 -20.69
CA GLY A 67 12.42 5.90 -20.09
C GLY A 67 12.32 6.98 -19.02
N SER A 68 11.10 7.30 -18.63
CA SER A 68 10.76 8.43 -17.73
C SER A 68 11.35 8.31 -16.32
N CYS A 69 11.79 7.11 -15.87
CA CYS A 69 12.39 6.91 -14.55
C CYS A 69 13.88 7.23 -14.49
N PHE A 70 14.60 7.29 -15.63
CA PHE A 70 16.03 7.62 -15.68
C PHE A 70 16.90 6.82 -14.66
N GLY A 71 16.60 5.55 -14.43
CA GLY A 71 17.33 4.74 -13.45
C GLY A 71 16.90 4.97 -11.99
N MET A 72 15.73 5.53 -11.75
CA MET A 72 15.20 5.78 -10.41
C MET A 72 15.15 4.50 -9.56
N PRO A 73 15.74 4.49 -8.35
CA PRO A 73 15.70 3.34 -7.46
C PRO A 73 14.33 3.19 -6.79
N ILE A 74 13.67 2.05 -7.03
CA ILE A 74 12.34 1.71 -6.52
C ILE A 74 12.42 0.41 -5.73
N SER A 75 11.79 0.34 -4.57
CA SER A 75 11.59 -0.90 -3.81
C SER A 75 10.24 -1.54 -4.15
N ILE A 76 10.16 -2.87 -4.09
CA ILE A 76 8.98 -3.63 -4.50
C ILE A 76 8.52 -4.55 -3.37
N LYS A 77 7.28 -4.40 -2.93
CA LYS A 77 6.67 -5.29 -1.94
C LYS A 77 6.79 -6.75 -2.39
N ASP A 78 7.18 -7.63 -1.47
CA ASP A 78 7.52 -9.01 -1.81
C ASP A 78 6.31 -9.93 -2.09
N ASN A 79 5.18 -9.37 -2.44
CA ASN A 79 4.04 -10.05 -3.03
C ASN A 79 3.81 -9.70 -4.52
N LEU A 80 4.70 -8.89 -5.10
CA LEU A 80 4.70 -8.55 -6.53
C LEU A 80 5.79 -9.36 -7.23
N CYS A 81 5.42 -10.11 -8.26
CA CYS A 81 6.33 -10.95 -9.03
C CYS A 81 7.30 -10.12 -9.87
N ILE A 82 8.59 -10.38 -9.70
CA ILE A 82 9.66 -9.96 -10.60
C ILE A 82 10.25 -11.24 -11.19
N LYS A 83 10.20 -11.39 -12.52
CA LYS A 83 10.71 -12.59 -13.19
C LYS A 83 12.13 -12.93 -12.76
N ASP A 84 12.38 -14.24 -12.53
CA ASP A 84 13.66 -14.81 -12.12
C ASP A 84 14.16 -14.32 -10.73
N ASN A 85 13.27 -13.66 -9.94
CA ASN A 85 13.55 -13.28 -8.55
C ASN A 85 12.68 -14.07 -7.58
N ILE A 86 13.21 -14.28 -6.38
CA ILE A 86 12.45 -14.87 -5.27
C ILE A 86 11.31 -13.92 -4.88
N THR A 87 10.12 -14.49 -4.65
CA THR A 87 8.94 -13.78 -4.19
C THR A 87 8.28 -14.61 -3.09
N THR A 88 8.51 -14.23 -1.84
CA THR A 88 8.13 -15.04 -0.68
C THR A 88 6.77 -14.72 -0.10
N CYS A 89 6.20 -13.55 -0.37
CA CYS A 89 5.06 -12.99 0.37
C CYS A 89 5.28 -12.94 1.89
N ALA A 90 6.53 -12.79 2.33
CA ALA A 90 6.97 -12.88 3.73
C ALA A 90 6.52 -14.18 4.42
N SER A 91 6.46 -15.29 3.67
CA SER A 91 6.00 -16.61 4.12
C SER A 91 7.04 -17.70 3.88
N LYS A 92 7.18 -18.60 4.85
CA LYS A 92 7.95 -19.84 4.66
C LYS A 92 7.34 -20.78 3.62
N MET A 93 6.07 -20.57 3.26
CA MET A 93 5.39 -21.32 2.20
C MET A 93 6.02 -21.08 0.83
N LEU A 94 6.52 -19.86 0.57
CA LEU A 94 7.10 -19.44 -0.70
C LEU A 94 8.59 -19.03 -0.57
N GLU A 95 9.28 -19.46 0.48
CA GLU A 95 10.66 -19.05 0.79
C GLU A 95 11.63 -19.20 -0.39
N HIS A 96 11.41 -20.20 -1.25
CA HIS A 96 12.25 -20.51 -2.40
C HIS A 96 11.54 -20.32 -3.76
N PHE A 97 10.35 -19.69 -3.75
CA PHE A 97 9.61 -19.50 -4.99
C PHE A 97 10.24 -18.43 -5.86
N VAL A 98 10.73 -18.84 -7.03
CA VAL A 98 11.22 -17.94 -8.09
C VAL A 98 10.09 -17.62 -9.05
N ALA A 99 9.74 -16.35 -9.18
CA ALA A 99 8.64 -15.93 -10.04
C ALA A 99 8.96 -16.16 -11.52
N PRO A 100 8.09 -16.86 -12.29
CA PRO A 100 8.35 -17.19 -13.70
C PRO A 100 8.01 -16.05 -14.66
N TYR A 101 7.38 -14.97 -14.20
CA TYR A 101 6.98 -13.81 -14.99
C TYR A 101 6.98 -12.52 -14.15
N ASP A 102 7.01 -11.38 -14.85
CA ASP A 102 6.86 -10.07 -14.22
C ASP A 102 5.37 -9.73 -13.98
N ALA A 103 5.08 -9.05 -12.87
CA ALA A 103 3.84 -8.34 -12.74
C ALA A 103 3.74 -7.22 -13.80
N THR A 104 2.52 -6.87 -14.22
CA THR A 104 2.33 -5.82 -15.23
C THR A 104 2.94 -4.49 -14.81
N VAL A 105 2.83 -4.11 -13.55
CA VAL A 105 3.47 -2.89 -13.02
C VAL A 105 4.99 -2.95 -13.11
N ILE A 106 5.58 -4.13 -12.95
CA ILE A 106 7.03 -4.36 -13.09
C ILE A 106 7.45 -4.22 -14.56
N THR A 107 6.68 -4.82 -15.48
CA THR A 107 6.94 -4.69 -16.92
C THR A 107 6.90 -3.23 -17.34
N LYS A 108 5.87 -2.46 -16.93
CA LYS A 108 5.72 -1.04 -17.23
C LYS A 108 6.90 -0.22 -16.68
N LEU A 109 7.29 -0.43 -15.43
CA LEU A 109 8.41 0.29 -14.82
C LEU A 109 9.76 -0.07 -15.47
N LYS A 110 9.96 -1.32 -15.89
CA LYS A 110 11.16 -1.72 -16.68
C LYS A 110 11.23 -1.00 -18.02
N GLN A 111 10.08 -0.81 -18.69
CA GLN A 111 10.00 -0.07 -19.95
C GLN A 111 10.33 1.41 -19.77
N GLU A 112 10.12 1.93 -18.57
CA GLU A 112 10.47 3.30 -18.19
C GLU A 112 11.85 3.41 -17.53
N ASP A 113 12.70 2.40 -17.69
CA ASP A 113 14.07 2.36 -17.17
C ASP A 113 14.17 2.59 -15.65
N ALA A 114 13.21 2.08 -14.85
CA ALA A 114 13.32 2.03 -13.39
C ALA A 114 14.29 0.94 -12.93
N ILE A 115 14.96 1.15 -11.80
CA ILE A 115 15.83 0.16 -11.16
C ILE A 115 15.19 -0.34 -9.87
N PHE A 116 14.96 -1.65 -9.77
CA PHE A 116 14.45 -2.24 -8.54
C PHE A 116 15.63 -2.56 -7.60
N VAL A 117 15.73 -1.83 -6.50
CA VAL A 117 16.82 -1.98 -5.53
C VAL A 117 16.64 -3.17 -4.59
N GLY A 118 15.42 -3.71 -4.50
CA GLY A 118 15.17 -4.92 -3.71
C GLY A 118 13.68 -5.20 -3.48
N LYS A 119 13.45 -6.33 -2.80
CA LYS A 119 12.12 -6.77 -2.35
C LYS A 119 11.96 -6.44 -0.87
N VAL A 120 10.85 -5.77 -0.53
CA VAL A 120 10.61 -5.27 0.82
C VAL A 120 9.56 -6.08 1.58
N ASN A 121 9.74 -6.09 2.90
CA ASN A 121 9.00 -6.89 3.86
C ASN A 121 7.51 -6.47 3.96
N LEU A 122 6.70 -7.41 4.43
CA LEU A 122 5.24 -7.24 4.57
C LEU A 122 4.70 -8.19 5.65
N ASP A 123 3.46 -8.00 6.08
CA ASP A 123 2.74 -9.07 6.77
C ASP A 123 2.53 -10.26 5.85
N GLU A 124 2.64 -11.48 6.35
CA GLU A 124 2.56 -12.71 5.56
C GLU A 124 1.33 -12.76 4.65
N PHE A 125 1.51 -12.93 3.34
CA PHE A 125 0.48 -12.88 2.28
C PHE A 125 -0.40 -11.62 2.33
N ALA A 126 0.17 -10.49 2.76
CA ALA A 126 -0.54 -9.23 2.97
C ALA A 126 -1.67 -9.31 4.02
N MET A 127 -1.62 -10.27 4.93
CA MET A 127 -2.59 -10.52 5.99
C MET A 127 -2.10 -9.99 7.33
N GLY A 128 -2.28 -8.71 7.57
CA GLY A 128 -1.89 -7.99 8.77
C GLY A 128 -2.00 -6.50 8.55
N LEU A 129 -1.59 -5.73 9.56
CA LEU A 129 -1.60 -4.27 9.50
C LEU A 129 -0.46 -3.62 10.30
N SER A 130 0.55 -4.42 10.73
CA SER A 130 1.68 -3.96 11.53
C SER A 130 3.05 -4.43 11.02
N THR A 131 3.07 -5.33 10.03
CA THR A 131 4.26 -6.03 9.50
C THR A 131 4.93 -6.95 10.53
N GLU A 132 4.25 -7.23 11.65
CA GLU A 132 4.73 -8.18 12.67
C GLU A 132 4.50 -9.65 12.27
N PHE A 133 3.60 -9.92 11.33
CA PHE A 133 3.28 -11.29 10.87
C PHE A 133 4.21 -11.81 9.77
N SER A 134 5.29 -11.10 9.45
CA SER A 134 6.32 -11.60 8.54
C SER A 134 7.02 -12.84 9.14
N ALA A 135 7.15 -13.90 8.35
CA ALA A 135 7.91 -15.10 8.74
C ALA A 135 9.43 -14.86 8.83
N PHE A 136 9.89 -13.68 8.42
CA PHE A 136 11.30 -13.26 8.44
C PHE A 136 11.59 -12.22 9.53
N GLY A 137 10.59 -11.89 10.36
CA GLY A 137 10.67 -10.88 11.42
C GLY A 137 10.03 -9.54 11.04
N PRO A 138 9.70 -8.69 12.04
CA PRO A 138 9.01 -7.44 11.82
C PRO A 138 9.91 -6.37 11.22
N SER A 139 9.33 -5.52 10.36
CA SER A 139 9.93 -4.21 10.08
C SER A 139 9.66 -3.24 11.23
N LYS A 140 10.52 -2.23 11.37
CA LYS A 140 10.45 -1.25 12.45
C LYS A 140 10.22 0.15 11.90
N ASN A 141 9.53 0.97 12.70
CA ASN A 141 9.20 2.32 12.30
C ASN A 141 10.45 3.24 12.28
N PRO A 142 10.75 3.95 11.20
CA PRO A 142 11.91 4.84 11.10
C PRO A 142 11.86 6.02 12.10
N TRP A 143 10.68 6.42 12.55
CA TRP A 143 10.50 7.47 13.55
C TRP A 143 10.85 7.00 14.96
N ASN A 144 10.60 5.73 15.26
CA ASN A 144 11.02 5.08 16.50
C ASN A 144 11.00 3.56 16.34
N ALA A 145 12.16 2.93 16.38
CA ALA A 145 12.33 1.49 16.13
C ALA A 145 11.66 0.57 17.18
N GLU A 146 11.11 1.10 18.27
CA GLU A 146 10.28 0.31 19.21
C GLU A 146 8.84 0.14 18.72
N TYR A 147 8.42 0.89 17.69
CA TYR A 147 7.05 0.96 17.19
C TYR A 147 6.89 0.25 15.84
N VAL A 148 5.67 -0.19 15.57
CA VAL A 148 5.32 -0.79 14.29
C VAL A 148 5.28 0.25 13.17
N PRO A 149 5.70 -0.09 11.94
CA PRO A 149 5.60 0.80 10.78
C PRO A 149 4.20 0.83 10.15
N GLY A 150 3.25 0.08 10.70
CA GLY A 150 2.00 -0.25 10.02
C GLY A 150 2.19 -1.40 9.04
N GLY A 151 1.10 -1.73 8.34
CA GLY A 151 1.09 -2.87 7.40
C GLY A 151 -0.19 -2.92 6.54
N SER A 152 -0.21 -3.85 5.65
CA SER A 152 0.77 -4.93 5.39
C SER A 152 1.99 -4.49 4.56
N SER A 153 2.03 -3.28 3.98
CA SER A 153 3.18 -2.77 3.19
C SER A 153 4.18 -2.00 4.07
N GLY A 154 4.53 -2.53 5.27
CA GLY A 154 5.40 -1.83 6.21
C GLY A 154 6.81 -1.61 5.65
N GLY A 155 7.44 -2.63 5.07
CA GLY A 155 8.74 -2.49 4.43
C GLY A 155 8.75 -1.46 3.29
N SER A 156 7.64 -1.34 2.53
CA SER A 156 7.49 -0.31 1.49
C SER A 156 7.48 1.10 2.09
N ALA A 157 6.74 1.32 3.18
CA ALA A 157 6.68 2.62 3.84
C ALA A 157 8.01 2.97 4.52
N VAL A 158 8.63 1.99 5.18
CA VAL A 158 9.93 2.15 5.84
C VAL A 158 11.00 2.53 4.83
N SER A 159 11.12 1.80 3.71
CA SER A 159 12.16 2.06 2.71
C SER A 159 12.07 3.46 2.09
N VAL A 160 10.86 4.00 1.88
CA VAL A 160 10.66 5.37 1.40
C VAL A 160 10.98 6.39 2.48
N SER A 161 10.50 6.18 3.71
CA SER A 161 10.71 7.08 4.86
C SER A 161 12.18 7.14 5.30
N ALA A 162 12.91 6.03 5.18
CA ALA A 162 14.33 5.93 5.55
C ALA A 162 15.30 6.27 4.40
N PHE A 163 14.78 6.78 3.27
CA PHE A 163 15.58 7.14 2.09
C PHE A 163 16.35 5.96 1.46
N GLU A 164 15.88 4.75 1.63
CA GLU A 164 16.42 3.53 1.06
C GLU A 164 15.96 3.28 -0.38
N CYS A 165 15.05 4.08 -0.86
CA CYS A 165 14.57 4.18 -2.25
C CYS A 165 13.90 5.53 -2.48
N VAL A 166 13.58 5.85 -3.73
CA VAL A 166 12.86 7.09 -4.09
C VAL A 166 11.35 6.89 -4.00
N ALA A 167 10.86 5.73 -4.43
CA ALA A 167 9.47 5.32 -4.36
C ALA A 167 9.37 3.82 -4.10
N SER A 168 8.21 3.36 -3.65
CA SER A 168 7.91 1.94 -3.45
C SER A 168 6.56 1.56 -4.03
N LEU A 169 6.41 0.30 -4.46
CA LEU A 169 5.10 -0.28 -4.73
C LEU A 169 4.66 -1.18 -3.58
N GLY A 170 3.46 -0.94 -3.10
CA GLY A 170 2.75 -1.76 -2.13
C GLY A 170 1.46 -2.36 -2.68
N SER A 171 0.70 -3.03 -1.83
CA SER A 171 -0.66 -3.49 -2.11
C SER A 171 -1.60 -3.13 -0.97
N ASP A 172 -2.84 -2.75 -1.29
CA ASP A 172 -3.85 -2.25 -0.36
C ASP A 172 -5.15 -3.05 -0.52
N THR A 173 -5.44 -3.90 0.44
CA THR A 173 -6.66 -4.71 0.49
C THR A 173 -7.67 -4.12 1.48
N GLY A 174 -7.19 -3.51 2.57
CA GLY A 174 -8.01 -2.89 3.59
C GLY A 174 -7.39 -1.62 4.20
N GLY A 175 -6.34 -1.08 3.56
CA GLY A 175 -5.56 0.04 4.07
C GLY A 175 -4.06 -0.19 3.97
N SER A 176 -3.63 -1.33 3.42
CA SER A 176 -2.25 -1.80 3.53
C SER A 176 -1.19 -1.00 2.76
N VAL A 177 -1.56 0.07 2.03
CA VAL A 177 -0.67 1.13 1.53
C VAL A 177 -0.81 2.37 2.42
N ARG A 178 -2.04 2.76 2.74
CA ARG A 178 -2.38 4.00 3.46
C ARG A 178 -2.03 3.95 4.94
N ASN A 179 -2.31 2.83 5.62
CA ASN A 179 -1.97 2.63 7.04
C ASN A 179 -0.45 2.78 7.28
N PRO A 180 0.43 1.99 6.62
CA PRO A 180 1.87 2.16 6.84
C PRO A 180 2.39 3.51 6.36
N ALA A 181 1.79 4.11 5.33
CA ALA A 181 2.13 5.48 4.93
C ALA A 181 1.85 6.49 6.05
N SER A 182 0.70 6.38 6.72
CA SER A 182 0.36 7.22 7.88
C SER A 182 1.37 7.04 9.03
N PHE A 183 1.75 5.81 9.35
CA PHE A 183 2.65 5.50 10.46
C PHE A 183 4.12 5.82 10.19
N CYS A 184 4.52 5.89 8.92
CA CYS A 184 5.90 6.19 8.53
C CYS A 184 6.08 7.61 7.95
N SER A 185 5.04 8.45 7.97
CA SER A 185 5.10 9.83 7.42
C SER A 185 5.49 9.89 5.95
N VAL A 186 4.83 9.08 5.11
CA VAL A 186 4.95 9.10 3.64
C VAL A 186 3.56 9.17 3.00
N VAL A 187 3.49 9.51 1.72
CA VAL A 187 2.23 9.48 0.96
C VAL A 187 1.94 8.05 0.54
N GLY A 188 0.74 7.56 0.86
CA GLY A 188 0.26 6.25 0.42
C GLY A 188 -1.00 6.38 -0.43
N TYR A 189 -0.91 6.02 -1.70
CA TYR A 189 -2.00 6.18 -2.65
C TYR A 189 -2.63 4.84 -3.04
N LYS A 190 -3.92 4.68 -2.77
CA LYS A 190 -4.74 3.57 -3.27
C LYS A 190 -5.62 4.07 -4.41
N PRO A 191 -5.36 3.69 -5.68
CA PRO A 191 -6.14 4.15 -6.83
C PRO A 191 -7.56 3.57 -6.85
N THR A 192 -8.38 4.07 -7.76
CA THR A 192 -9.64 3.44 -8.15
C THR A 192 -9.40 1.96 -8.47
N TYR A 193 -10.29 1.08 -7.97
CA TYR A 193 -10.19 -0.35 -8.25
C TYR A 193 -10.20 -0.61 -9.76
N GLY A 194 -9.19 -1.35 -10.22
CA GLY A 194 -8.97 -1.64 -11.63
C GLY A 194 -8.16 -0.58 -12.41
N LEU A 195 -7.79 0.54 -11.81
CA LEU A 195 -6.95 1.54 -12.49
C LEU A 195 -5.52 1.01 -12.74
N ILE A 196 -5.01 0.16 -11.87
CA ILE A 196 -3.74 -0.54 -12.00
C ILE A 196 -3.99 -2.03 -12.08
N SER A 197 -3.35 -2.70 -13.03
CA SER A 197 -3.42 -4.16 -13.17
C SER A 197 -2.89 -4.88 -11.95
N ARG A 198 -3.58 -5.94 -11.53
CA ARG A 198 -3.17 -6.87 -10.47
C ARG A 198 -2.48 -8.12 -11.01
N TYR A 199 -2.26 -8.23 -12.32
CA TYR A 199 -1.53 -9.37 -12.87
C TYR A 199 -0.11 -9.42 -12.29
N GLY A 200 0.24 -10.58 -11.71
CA GLY A 200 1.50 -10.80 -11.01
C GLY A 200 1.53 -10.30 -9.54
N LEU A 201 0.43 -9.77 -9.02
CA LEU A 201 0.20 -9.63 -7.58
C LEU A 201 -0.26 -10.97 -7.02
N ILE A 202 0.46 -11.52 -6.04
CA ILE A 202 0.04 -12.75 -5.35
C ILE A 202 -1.19 -12.44 -4.51
N SER A 203 -2.29 -13.12 -4.81
CA SER A 203 -3.63 -12.75 -4.35
C SER A 203 -3.89 -13.04 -2.88
N TYR A 204 -4.41 -12.04 -2.18
CA TYR A 204 -5.07 -12.18 -0.90
C TYR A 204 -6.59 -12.17 -1.07
N ALA A 205 -7.18 -11.05 -1.51
CA ALA A 205 -8.62 -10.88 -1.73
C ALA A 205 -8.89 -10.06 -3.00
N ASN A 206 -9.03 -10.77 -4.12
CA ASN A 206 -9.06 -10.20 -5.47
C ASN A 206 -10.13 -9.14 -5.68
N SER A 207 -11.28 -9.24 -4.99
CA SER A 207 -12.43 -8.35 -5.23
C SER A 207 -12.29 -6.95 -4.64
N ILE A 208 -11.21 -6.71 -3.84
CA ILE A 208 -11.03 -5.44 -3.12
C ILE A 208 -9.56 -4.98 -2.98
N GLU A 209 -8.60 -5.79 -3.43
CA GLU A 209 -7.18 -5.44 -3.38
C GLU A 209 -6.74 -4.60 -4.58
N GLN A 210 -5.76 -3.74 -4.37
CA GLN A 210 -5.18 -2.89 -5.40
C GLN A 210 -3.69 -2.66 -5.13
N ILE A 211 -2.87 -2.57 -6.18
CA ILE A 211 -1.50 -2.07 -6.10
C ILE A 211 -1.54 -0.55 -5.95
N GLY A 212 -0.66 0.00 -5.12
CA GLY A 212 -0.55 1.44 -4.93
C GLY A 212 0.88 1.88 -4.64
N PRO A 213 1.28 3.10 -5.07
CA PRO A 213 2.57 3.67 -4.76
C PRO A 213 2.63 4.20 -3.32
N LEU A 214 3.82 4.12 -2.73
CA LEU A 214 4.24 4.86 -1.55
C LEU A 214 5.38 5.79 -1.96
N THR A 215 5.27 7.08 -1.63
CA THR A 215 6.17 8.12 -2.12
C THR A 215 6.40 9.19 -1.07
N ARG A 216 7.37 10.07 -1.28
CA ARG A 216 7.62 11.19 -0.37
C ARG A 216 6.65 12.34 -0.56
N THR A 217 6.19 12.57 -1.79
CA THR A 217 5.29 13.68 -2.13
C THR A 217 4.07 13.19 -2.91
N VAL A 218 3.00 13.97 -2.89
CA VAL A 218 1.80 13.69 -3.70
C VAL A 218 2.11 13.77 -5.21
N LYS A 219 2.99 14.68 -5.63
CA LYS A 219 3.45 14.75 -7.03
C LYS A 219 4.15 13.47 -7.48
N ASP A 220 4.95 12.87 -6.60
CA ASP A 220 5.60 11.58 -6.90
C ASP A 220 4.57 10.45 -7.06
N SER A 221 3.51 10.45 -6.24
CA SER A 221 2.39 9.49 -6.41
C SER A 221 1.68 9.67 -7.75
N ALA A 222 1.45 10.91 -8.18
CA ALA A 222 0.87 11.23 -9.49
C ALA A 222 1.79 10.76 -10.63
N PHE A 223 3.10 11.01 -10.51
CA PHE A 223 4.10 10.53 -11.46
C PHE A 223 4.09 8.99 -11.56
N MET A 224 4.14 8.30 -10.43
CA MET A 224 4.07 6.83 -10.41
C MET A 224 2.77 6.32 -11.05
N LEU A 225 1.64 7.00 -10.80
CA LEU A 225 0.35 6.62 -11.38
C LEU A 225 0.35 6.74 -12.91
N ASN A 226 0.99 7.79 -13.47
CA ASN A 226 1.18 7.93 -14.91
C ASN A 226 1.92 6.74 -15.53
N LEU A 227 2.90 6.18 -14.80
CA LEU A 227 3.73 5.08 -15.29
C LEU A 227 3.02 3.72 -15.25
N ILE A 228 2.18 3.46 -14.23
CA ILE A 228 1.71 2.09 -13.94
C ILE A 228 0.21 1.86 -14.18
N SER A 229 -0.59 2.93 -14.42
CA SER A 229 -2.04 2.81 -14.64
C SER A 229 -2.40 2.38 -16.09
N GLY A 230 -3.65 1.97 -16.28
CA GLY A 230 -4.29 1.71 -17.57
C GLY A 230 -4.60 0.24 -17.84
N LEU A 231 -5.15 -0.04 -19.01
CA LEU A 231 -5.62 -1.35 -19.44
C LEU A 231 -4.51 -2.40 -19.47
N ASP A 232 -4.89 -3.63 -19.12
CA ASP A 232 -4.06 -4.82 -19.23
C ASP A 232 -4.90 -6.03 -19.68
N ALA A 233 -4.51 -6.64 -20.78
CA ALA A 233 -5.17 -7.84 -21.30
C ALA A 233 -5.09 -9.06 -20.35
N ASN A 234 -4.16 -9.05 -19.38
CA ASN A 234 -4.00 -10.12 -18.39
C ASN A 234 -4.89 -9.93 -17.14
N ASP A 235 -5.53 -8.77 -16.99
CA ASP A 235 -6.45 -8.49 -15.88
C ASP A 235 -7.74 -7.83 -16.39
N ASN A 236 -8.79 -8.62 -16.56
CA ASN A 236 -10.10 -8.16 -17.05
C ASN A 236 -10.80 -7.15 -16.14
N THR A 237 -10.28 -6.87 -14.95
CA THR A 237 -10.84 -5.84 -14.06
C THR A 237 -10.26 -4.46 -14.33
N THR A 238 -9.23 -4.38 -15.19
CA THR A 238 -8.61 -3.08 -15.50
C THR A 238 -9.54 -2.18 -16.29
N ILE A 239 -9.43 -0.88 -15.99
CA ILE A 239 -10.20 0.17 -16.64
C ILE A 239 -9.28 1.05 -17.49
N ASP A 240 -9.84 1.62 -18.57
CA ASP A 240 -9.12 2.56 -19.40
C ASP A 240 -8.99 3.91 -18.68
N ASN A 241 -7.74 4.34 -18.44
CA ASN A 241 -7.44 5.66 -17.88
C ASN A 241 -7.47 6.78 -18.95
N LYS A 242 -7.80 6.47 -20.21
CA LYS A 242 -7.89 7.42 -21.32
C LYS A 242 -6.62 8.28 -21.49
N ASN A 243 -5.46 7.74 -21.15
CA ASN A 243 -4.17 8.44 -21.12
C ASN A 243 -4.21 9.71 -20.23
N GLU A 244 -4.93 9.66 -19.11
CA GLU A 244 -4.98 10.75 -18.14
C GLU A 244 -3.58 11.08 -17.64
N ASP A 245 -3.22 12.35 -17.65
CA ASP A 245 -2.02 12.86 -16.99
C ASP A 245 -2.38 13.35 -15.57
N TYR A 246 -1.97 12.60 -14.57
CA TYR A 246 -2.25 12.91 -13.17
C TYR A 246 -1.42 14.05 -12.59
N LEU A 247 -0.33 14.47 -13.27
CA LEU A 247 0.45 15.65 -12.91
C LEU A 247 -0.16 16.93 -13.47
N SER A 248 -0.83 16.86 -14.62
CA SER A 248 -1.42 18.02 -15.27
C SER A 248 -2.50 18.65 -14.39
N GLY A 249 -2.31 19.90 -13.97
CA GLY A 249 -3.24 20.66 -13.14
C GLY A 249 -3.29 20.24 -11.67
N ILE A 250 -2.31 19.50 -11.19
CA ILE A 250 -2.24 19.07 -9.78
C ILE A 250 -2.18 20.26 -8.80
N ASP A 251 -1.71 21.40 -9.24
CA ASP A 251 -1.58 22.67 -8.51
C ASP A 251 -2.74 23.66 -8.74
N SER A 252 -3.82 23.24 -9.41
CA SER A 252 -4.97 24.09 -9.72
C SER A 252 -5.82 24.50 -8.51
N GLY A 253 -5.48 24.03 -7.28
CA GLY A 253 -6.20 24.37 -6.05
C GLY A 253 -7.53 23.61 -5.90
N ILE A 254 -8.26 23.94 -4.83
CA ILE A 254 -9.52 23.26 -4.44
C ILE A 254 -10.64 24.26 -4.11
N GLU A 255 -10.54 25.51 -4.56
CA GLU A 255 -11.54 26.52 -4.29
C GLU A 255 -12.94 26.06 -4.76
N GLY A 256 -13.94 26.23 -3.90
CA GLY A 256 -15.33 25.84 -4.15
C GLY A 256 -15.60 24.33 -4.11
N LYS A 257 -14.60 23.47 -3.90
CA LYS A 257 -14.81 22.02 -3.76
C LYS A 257 -15.52 21.69 -2.46
N LYS A 258 -16.50 20.80 -2.53
CA LYS A 258 -17.28 20.33 -1.37
C LYS A 258 -16.64 19.09 -0.79
N ILE A 259 -16.32 19.12 0.50
CA ILE A 259 -15.66 18.03 1.22
C ILE A 259 -16.56 17.56 2.37
N GLY A 260 -16.97 16.29 2.33
CA GLY A 260 -17.75 15.67 3.39
C GLY A 260 -16.87 15.15 4.52
N ILE A 261 -17.10 15.59 5.75
CA ILE A 261 -16.41 15.12 6.95
C ILE A 261 -17.16 13.90 7.47
N ILE A 262 -16.56 12.70 7.42
CA ILE A 262 -17.22 11.46 7.84
C ILE A 262 -17.24 11.37 9.37
N THR A 263 -18.40 11.60 9.98
CA THR A 263 -18.54 11.69 11.44
C THR A 263 -18.27 10.37 12.16
N GLU A 264 -18.60 9.22 11.56
CA GLU A 264 -18.35 7.89 12.13
C GLU A 264 -16.85 7.54 12.25
N MET A 265 -16.00 8.23 11.48
CA MET A 265 -14.55 8.05 11.53
C MET A 265 -13.85 9.00 12.52
N LEU A 266 -14.61 9.87 13.18
CA LEU A 266 -14.13 10.85 14.19
C LEU A 266 -14.68 10.58 15.60
N GLY A 267 -15.40 9.46 15.77
CA GLY A 267 -16.10 9.11 17.00
C GLY A 267 -15.23 8.51 18.10
N ASP A 268 -15.88 7.76 18.97
CA ASP A 268 -15.24 7.09 20.10
C ASP A 268 -14.10 6.17 19.65
N GLY A 269 -12.97 6.20 20.40
CA GLY A 269 -11.77 5.39 20.10
C GLY A 269 -10.74 6.07 19.20
N VAL A 270 -11.00 7.29 18.70
CA VAL A 270 -9.99 8.09 18.01
C VAL A 270 -9.09 8.78 19.03
N ASP A 271 -7.77 8.63 18.86
CA ASP A 271 -6.78 9.31 19.69
C ASP A 271 -6.97 10.84 19.65
N PRO A 272 -6.92 11.54 20.79
CA PRO A 272 -7.13 12.98 20.82
C PRO A 272 -6.19 13.78 19.91
N SER A 273 -4.93 13.34 19.75
CA SER A 273 -3.97 14.00 18.85
C SER A 273 -4.33 13.78 17.38
N VAL A 274 -4.82 12.60 17.03
CA VAL A 274 -5.33 12.28 15.68
C VAL A 274 -6.57 13.11 15.37
N LEU A 275 -7.50 13.21 16.33
CA LEU A 275 -8.70 14.05 16.18
C LEU A 275 -8.35 15.53 16.01
N SER A 276 -7.39 16.04 16.80
CA SER A 276 -6.91 17.42 16.70
C SER A 276 -6.27 17.70 15.33
N ALA A 277 -5.40 16.80 14.85
CA ALA A 277 -4.77 16.91 13.55
C ALA A 277 -5.80 16.90 12.40
N THR A 278 -6.85 16.06 12.52
CA THR A 278 -7.92 16.02 11.52
C THR A 278 -8.73 17.31 11.48
N LYS A 279 -9.05 17.90 12.63
CA LYS A 279 -9.73 19.19 12.70
C LYS A 279 -8.89 20.33 12.11
N ASP A 280 -7.58 20.33 12.37
CA ASP A 280 -6.68 21.32 11.76
C ASP A 280 -6.61 21.13 10.23
N ALA A 281 -6.55 19.89 9.73
CA ALA A 281 -6.57 19.60 8.30
C ALA A 281 -7.85 20.11 7.62
N ILE A 282 -9.01 19.95 8.26
CA ILE A 282 -10.28 20.50 7.78
C ILE A 282 -10.21 22.03 7.70
N SER A 283 -9.74 22.69 8.76
CA SER A 283 -9.58 24.15 8.76
C SER A 283 -8.61 24.65 7.69
N LYS A 284 -7.53 23.90 7.39
CA LYS A 284 -6.62 24.21 6.28
C LYS A 284 -7.31 24.10 4.93
N LEU A 285 -8.08 23.03 4.68
CA LEU A 285 -8.84 22.87 3.45
C LEU A 285 -9.87 24.02 3.27
N GLU A 286 -10.54 24.45 4.34
CA GLU A 286 -11.42 25.61 4.33
C GLU A 286 -10.67 26.91 3.99
N SER A 287 -9.47 27.10 4.53
CA SER A 287 -8.62 28.25 4.23
C SER A 287 -8.14 28.28 2.76
N LEU A 288 -8.12 27.12 2.09
CA LEU A 288 -7.84 26.98 0.65
C LEU A 288 -9.11 27.13 -0.21
N GLY A 289 -10.24 27.55 0.36
CA GLY A 289 -11.48 27.81 -0.33
C GLY A 289 -12.41 26.60 -0.49
N ALA A 290 -12.10 25.45 0.11
CA ALA A 290 -13.04 24.32 0.14
C ALA A 290 -14.22 24.57 1.08
N ILE A 291 -15.36 23.90 0.82
CA ILE A 291 -16.54 23.94 1.65
C ILE A 291 -16.66 22.60 2.37
N CYS A 292 -16.39 22.59 3.69
CA CYS A 292 -16.41 21.37 4.49
C CYS A 292 -17.74 21.26 5.26
N GLU A 293 -18.42 20.12 5.14
CA GLU A 293 -19.68 19.84 5.84
C GLU A 293 -19.68 18.43 6.43
N GLU A 294 -20.27 18.24 7.60
CA GLU A 294 -20.40 16.91 8.21
C GLU A 294 -21.37 16.02 7.42
N ILE A 295 -21.02 14.74 7.32
CA ILE A 295 -21.86 13.70 6.74
C ILE A 295 -21.82 12.45 7.60
N SER A 296 -22.99 11.85 7.83
CA SER A 296 -23.12 10.53 8.45
C SER A 296 -23.32 9.45 7.40
N ILE A 297 -22.58 8.34 7.53
CA ILE A 297 -22.61 7.16 6.66
C ILE A 297 -22.81 5.92 7.55
N ASP A 298 -24.06 5.63 7.87
CA ASP A 298 -24.47 4.66 8.91
C ASP A 298 -23.90 3.26 8.74
N MET A 299 -23.58 2.84 7.49
CA MET A 299 -23.06 1.51 7.21
C MET A 299 -21.55 1.34 7.56
N ILE A 300 -20.84 2.42 7.87
CA ILE A 300 -19.39 2.34 8.23
C ILE A 300 -19.20 1.48 9.48
N LYS A 301 -20.08 1.53 10.47
CA LYS A 301 -20.00 0.69 11.69
C LYS A 301 -19.99 -0.83 11.44
N TYR A 302 -20.41 -1.27 10.24
CA TYR A 302 -20.39 -2.68 9.84
C TYR A 302 -19.26 -3.02 8.86
N SER A 303 -18.50 -2.01 8.41
CA SER A 303 -17.49 -2.17 7.34
C SER A 303 -16.40 -3.16 7.70
N VAL A 304 -15.84 -3.08 8.92
CA VAL A 304 -14.78 -3.98 9.40
C VAL A 304 -15.26 -5.43 9.41
N ALA A 305 -16.43 -5.70 9.99
CA ALA A 305 -16.98 -7.05 10.05
C ALA A 305 -17.26 -7.63 8.65
N ALA A 306 -17.78 -6.81 7.73
CA ALA A 306 -17.99 -7.21 6.34
C ALA A 306 -16.66 -7.47 5.62
N TYR A 307 -15.68 -6.59 5.80
CA TYR A 307 -14.34 -6.71 5.23
C TYR A 307 -13.68 -8.02 5.63
N TYR A 308 -13.54 -8.31 6.92
CA TYR A 308 -12.87 -9.53 7.37
C TYR A 308 -13.63 -10.81 6.99
N THR A 309 -14.97 -10.76 6.92
CA THR A 309 -15.77 -11.88 6.42
C THR A 309 -15.50 -12.17 4.95
N ILE A 310 -15.48 -11.16 4.09
CA ILE A 310 -15.24 -11.29 2.66
C ILE A 310 -13.80 -11.72 2.41
N THR A 311 -12.83 -11.02 2.99
CA THR A 311 -11.41 -11.28 2.74
C THR A 311 -10.96 -12.64 3.27
N ALA A 312 -11.44 -13.09 4.43
CA ALA A 312 -11.14 -14.43 4.91
C ALA A 312 -11.69 -15.50 3.97
N THR A 313 -12.89 -15.31 3.42
CA THR A 313 -13.48 -16.24 2.44
C THR A 313 -12.65 -16.32 1.16
N GLU A 314 -12.25 -15.17 0.61
CA GLU A 314 -11.38 -15.13 -0.58
C GLU A 314 -9.99 -15.68 -0.30
N ALA A 315 -9.40 -15.38 0.86
CA ALA A 315 -8.13 -15.95 1.30
C ALA A 315 -8.18 -17.48 1.38
N GLY A 316 -9.23 -18.04 1.98
CA GLY A 316 -9.43 -19.48 2.04
C GLY A 316 -9.44 -20.14 0.66
N SER A 317 -10.05 -19.50 -0.33
CA SER A 317 -10.05 -19.95 -1.73
C SER A 317 -8.68 -19.74 -2.41
N ASN A 318 -8.10 -18.55 -2.28
CA ASN A 318 -6.85 -18.19 -2.95
C ASN A 318 -5.65 -19.00 -2.43
N LEU A 319 -5.56 -19.22 -1.12
CA LEU A 319 -4.45 -19.95 -0.52
C LEU A 319 -4.62 -21.48 -0.58
N ALA A 320 -5.81 -21.97 -0.97
CA ALA A 320 -6.03 -23.39 -1.20
C ALA A 320 -5.09 -23.99 -2.26
N ARG A 321 -4.56 -23.16 -3.16
CA ARG A 321 -3.59 -23.54 -4.19
C ARG A 321 -2.22 -23.96 -3.66
N TYR A 322 -1.86 -23.57 -2.45
CA TYR A 322 -0.59 -23.94 -1.81
C TYR A 322 -0.75 -25.30 -1.10
N ASP A 323 -0.59 -26.37 -1.86
CA ASP A 323 -0.85 -27.74 -1.45
C ASP A 323 0.39 -28.64 -1.54
N ASN A 324 1.55 -28.10 -1.96
CA ASN A 324 2.80 -28.80 -2.21
C ASN A 324 2.71 -29.85 -3.37
N LEU A 325 1.64 -29.87 -4.14
CA LEU A 325 1.52 -30.70 -5.33
C LEU A 325 1.79 -29.90 -6.61
N ARG A 326 1.33 -28.65 -6.64
CA ARG A 326 1.50 -27.72 -7.75
C ARG A 326 2.61 -26.71 -7.46
N TYR A 327 2.58 -26.12 -6.29
CA TYR A 327 3.57 -25.19 -5.76
C TYR A 327 3.35 -24.96 -4.26
N GLY A 328 4.29 -24.30 -3.61
CA GLY A 328 4.32 -24.06 -2.18
C GLY A 328 5.58 -24.66 -1.54
N TYR A 329 5.52 -24.99 -0.27
CA TYR A 329 6.63 -25.58 0.46
C TYR A 329 6.81 -27.05 0.06
N GLU A 330 7.98 -27.41 -0.46
CA GLU A 330 8.30 -28.75 -0.93
C GLU A 330 8.86 -29.64 0.19
N PHE A 331 8.34 -30.86 0.31
CA PHE A 331 8.88 -31.95 1.14
C PHE A 331 8.47 -33.32 0.55
N PRO A 332 9.16 -34.43 0.91
CA PRO A 332 8.85 -35.75 0.36
C PRO A 332 7.42 -36.20 0.64
N VAL A 333 6.81 -36.87 -0.35
CA VAL A 333 5.41 -37.36 -0.31
C VAL A 333 5.29 -38.71 0.41
N GLU A 334 6.39 -39.47 0.44
CA GLU A 334 6.40 -40.85 0.95
C GLU A 334 5.95 -40.93 2.41
N GLY A 335 5.05 -41.88 2.68
CA GLY A 335 4.58 -42.15 4.03
C GLY A 335 3.42 -41.28 4.49
N TYR A 336 2.85 -40.44 3.64
CA TYR A 336 1.69 -39.60 4.00
C TYR A 336 0.44 -39.98 3.19
N GLU A 337 -0.68 -40.08 3.90
CA GLU A 337 -2.00 -40.01 3.27
C GLU A 337 -2.26 -38.62 2.72
N PHE A 338 -3.03 -38.50 1.62
CA PHE A 338 -3.25 -37.24 0.88
C PHE A 338 -3.64 -36.04 1.77
N ASN A 339 -4.62 -36.22 2.64
CA ASN A 339 -5.06 -35.12 3.53
C ASN A 339 -4.00 -34.75 4.58
N SER A 340 -3.25 -35.73 5.08
CA SER A 340 -2.16 -35.51 6.03
C SER A 340 -1.00 -34.78 5.36
N TYR A 341 -0.71 -35.10 4.11
CA TYR A 341 0.30 -34.45 3.29
C TYR A 341 0.00 -32.95 3.09
N ILE A 342 -1.21 -32.62 2.61
CA ILE A 342 -1.64 -31.24 2.43
C ILE A 342 -1.65 -30.47 3.75
N SER A 343 -2.15 -31.11 4.83
CA SER A 343 -2.18 -30.48 6.15
C SER A 343 -0.78 -30.15 6.66
N LYS A 344 0.19 -31.04 6.41
CA LYS A 344 1.59 -30.82 6.79
C LYS A 344 2.24 -29.68 5.98
N ALA A 345 1.98 -29.59 4.67
CA ALA A 345 2.45 -28.49 3.85
C ALA A 345 1.95 -27.14 4.41
N ARG A 346 0.67 -27.07 4.77
CA ARG A 346 0.04 -25.84 5.28
C ARG A 346 0.50 -25.42 6.68
N GLN A 347 1.23 -26.25 7.42
CA GLN A 347 1.87 -25.87 8.70
C GLN A 347 2.97 -24.80 8.51
N LYS A 348 3.38 -24.51 7.28
CA LYS A 348 4.32 -23.42 6.96
C LYS A 348 3.67 -22.04 6.91
N PHE A 349 2.33 -21.96 6.92
CA PHE A 349 1.65 -20.69 7.11
C PHE A 349 1.77 -20.23 8.57
N GLY A 350 1.95 -18.92 8.73
CA GLY A 350 1.93 -18.28 10.04
C GLY A 350 0.54 -18.26 10.69
N PRO A 351 0.46 -17.83 11.95
CA PRO A 351 -0.77 -17.92 12.74
C PRO A 351 -1.93 -17.08 12.21
N GLU A 352 -1.65 -15.88 11.68
CA GLU A 352 -2.70 -14.99 11.14
C GLU A 352 -3.28 -15.54 9.83
N VAL A 353 -2.43 -16.00 8.93
CA VAL A 353 -2.86 -16.65 7.67
C VAL A 353 -3.69 -17.89 7.98
N THR A 354 -3.21 -18.75 8.89
CA THR A 354 -3.94 -19.95 9.33
C THR A 354 -5.31 -19.60 9.89
N ARG A 355 -5.42 -18.58 10.75
CA ARG A 355 -6.68 -18.10 11.32
C ARG A 355 -7.66 -17.68 10.23
N ARG A 356 -7.20 -16.85 9.25
CA ARG A 356 -8.06 -16.39 8.14
C ARG A 356 -8.48 -17.54 7.22
N MET A 357 -7.61 -18.51 6.97
CA MET A 357 -7.98 -19.70 6.19
C MET A 357 -9.05 -20.55 6.89
N ILE A 358 -8.95 -20.73 8.23
CA ILE A 358 -9.97 -21.47 9.01
C ILE A 358 -11.31 -20.73 8.95
N ILE A 359 -11.32 -19.43 9.19
CA ILE A 359 -12.54 -18.60 9.07
C ILE A 359 -13.09 -18.67 7.64
N GLY A 360 -12.20 -18.56 6.62
CA GLY A 360 -12.55 -18.63 5.22
C GLY A 360 -13.15 -19.96 4.77
N GLY A 361 -12.76 -21.07 5.40
CA GLY A 361 -13.40 -22.37 5.19
C GLY A 361 -14.77 -22.49 5.88
N PHE A 362 -14.91 -21.88 7.07
CA PHE A 362 -16.15 -21.93 7.85
C PHE A 362 -17.26 -21.04 7.27
N VAL A 363 -16.96 -19.81 6.91
CA VAL A 363 -17.95 -18.80 6.48
C VAL A 363 -18.78 -19.23 5.26
N PRO A 364 -18.22 -19.81 4.17
CA PRO A 364 -19.00 -20.25 3.02
C PRO A 364 -19.56 -21.67 3.16
N SER A 365 -19.29 -22.39 4.27
CA SER A 365 -19.72 -23.77 4.45
C SER A 365 -21.24 -23.93 4.49
N ALA A 366 -21.73 -25.14 4.26
CA ALA A 366 -23.16 -25.44 4.26
C ALA A 366 -23.83 -25.01 5.58
N GLY A 367 -24.95 -24.30 5.49
CA GLY A 367 -25.69 -23.73 6.61
C GLY A 367 -25.12 -22.40 7.17
N HIS A 368 -23.94 -21.97 6.77
CA HIS A 368 -23.31 -20.74 7.26
C HIS A 368 -23.22 -19.62 6.20
N ALA A 369 -23.07 -19.94 4.93
CA ALA A 369 -22.91 -18.97 3.84
C ALA A 369 -24.00 -17.88 3.83
N GLY A 370 -25.26 -18.27 4.04
CA GLY A 370 -26.39 -17.32 4.13
C GLY A 370 -26.32 -16.39 5.33
N LYS A 371 -25.78 -16.85 6.45
CA LYS A 371 -25.66 -16.08 7.69
C LYS A 371 -24.54 -15.06 7.66
N TYR A 372 -23.39 -15.42 7.07
CA TYR A 372 -22.18 -14.63 7.15
C TYR A 372 -21.82 -14.00 5.80
N PHE A 373 -21.45 -14.80 4.79
CA PHE A 373 -20.94 -14.29 3.53
C PHE A 373 -21.96 -13.43 2.78
N LEU A 374 -23.18 -13.96 2.55
CA LEU A 374 -24.21 -13.19 1.87
C LEU A 374 -24.63 -11.93 2.63
N LYS A 375 -24.60 -11.97 3.97
CA LYS A 375 -24.86 -10.80 4.79
C LYS A 375 -23.76 -9.75 4.64
N ALA A 376 -22.48 -10.17 4.64
CA ALA A 376 -21.34 -9.27 4.39
C ALA A 376 -21.41 -8.64 2.99
N MET A 377 -21.79 -9.41 1.96
CA MET A 377 -22.00 -8.88 0.60
C MET A 377 -23.15 -7.86 0.53
N LYS A 378 -24.23 -8.06 1.29
CA LYS A 378 -25.31 -7.08 1.42
C LYS A 378 -24.84 -5.78 2.12
N VAL A 379 -24.02 -5.90 3.17
CA VAL A 379 -23.39 -4.75 3.84
C VAL A 379 -22.51 -3.99 2.85
N LYS A 380 -21.62 -4.67 2.11
CA LYS A 380 -20.78 -4.08 1.05
C LYS A 380 -21.64 -3.30 0.04
N SER A 381 -22.71 -3.93 -0.46
CA SER A 381 -23.61 -3.29 -1.44
C SER A 381 -24.30 -2.04 -0.87
N LYS A 382 -24.79 -2.10 0.39
CA LYS A 382 -25.44 -0.97 1.03
C LYS A 382 -24.44 0.16 1.33
N LEU A 383 -23.25 -0.17 1.84
CA LEU A 383 -22.18 0.81 2.06
C LEU A 383 -21.79 1.50 0.74
N THR A 384 -21.63 0.73 -0.35
CA THR A 384 -21.33 1.30 -1.67
C THR A 384 -22.41 2.27 -2.12
N LYS A 385 -23.69 1.94 -1.87
CA LYS A 385 -24.82 2.84 -2.18
C LYS A 385 -24.73 4.13 -1.37
N GLU A 386 -24.52 4.05 -0.05
CA GLU A 386 -24.41 5.25 0.82
C GLU A 386 -23.24 6.14 0.43
N ILE A 387 -22.07 5.55 0.15
CA ILE A 387 -20.89 6.29 -0.35
C ILE A 387 -21.17 6.95 -1.71
N ASN A 388 -21.85 6.27 -2.63
CA ASN A 388 -22.22 6.86 -3.90
C ASN A 388 -23.23 8.02 -3.73
N GLU A 389 -24.16 7.94 -2.77
CA GLU A 389 -25.07 9.07 -2.45
C GLU A 389 -24.29 10.25 -1.82
N ALA A 390 -23.28 9.98 -0.98
CA ALA A 390 -22.40 11.02 -0.46
C ALA A 390 -21.68 11.76 -1.60
N PHE A 391 -21.13 11.03 -2.58
CA PHE A 391 -20.46 11.63 -3.75
C PHE A 391 -21.38 12.32 -4.77
N LYS A 392 -22.71 12.30 -4.58
CA LYS A 392 -23.60 13.20 -5.31
C LYS A 392 -23.64 14.62 -4.71
N LYS A 393 -23.25 14.76 -3.43
CA LYS A 393 -23.27 16.02 -2.69
C LYS A 393 -21.88 16.61 -2.52
N PHE A 394 -20.86 15.76 -2.42
CA PHE A 394 -19.48 16.12 -2.13
C PHE A 394 -18.55 15.67 -3.26
N ASP A 395 -17.54 16.48 -3.56
CA ASP A 395 -16.47 16.14 -4.50
C ASP A 395 -15.48 15.15 -3.86
N LEU A 396 -15.23 15.32 -2.56
CA LEU A 396 -14.27 14.56 -1.77
C LEU A 396 -14.88 14.23 -0.38
N LEU A 397 -14.30 13.22 0.28
CA LEU A 397 -14.56 12.93 1.69
C LEU A 397 -13.23 12.97 2.46
N ILE A 398 -13.27 13.30 3.76
CA ILE A 398 -12.10 13.38 4.64
C ILE A 398 -12.32 12.59 5.93
N ALA A 399 -11.23 11.94 6.40
CA ALA A 399 -11.13 11.29 7.70
C ALA A 399 -9.65 11.17 8.13
N PRO A 400 -9.33 10.85 9.39
CA PRO A 400 -8.00 10.37 9.72
C PRO A 400 -7.72 9.04 8.99
N THR A 401 -6.47 8.80 8.58
CA THR A 401 -6.13 7.53 7.91
C THR A 401 -6.37 6.35 8.84
N VAL A 402 -5.87 6.43 10.05
CA VAL A 402 -6.08 5.46 11.13
C VAL A 402 -6.45 6.18 12.41
N PRO A 403 -7.24 5.55 13.31
CA PRO A 403 -7.75 6.25 14.50
C PRO A 403 -6.72 6.44 15.61
N ILE A 404 -5.54 5.82 15.53
CA ILE A 404 -4.53 5.80 16.61
C ILE A 404 -3.14 6.17 16.08
N LEU A 405 -2.24 6.49 17.00
CA LEU A 405 -0.80 6.57 16.73
C LEU A 405 -0.18 5.17 16.53
N PRO A 406 1.02 5.06 15.93
CA PRO A 406 1.79 3.83 15.96
C PRO A 406 1.89 3.27 17.39
N PHE A 407 1.76 1.95 17.54
CA PHE A 407 1.86 1.24 18.82
C PHE A 407 3.16 0.43 18.88
N LYS A 408 3.55 -0.02 20.09
CA LYS A 408 4.81 -0.76 20.25
C LYS A 408 4.74 -2.16 19.64
N ILE A 409 5.85 -2.62 19.11
CA ILE A 409 6.00 -3.99 18.61
C ILE A 409 5.68 -4.98 19.74
N GLY A 410 4.82 -5.97 19.45
CA GLY A 410 4.33 -6.97 20.40
C GLY A 410 3.10 -6.55 21.22
N GLU A 411 2.72 -5.28 21.20
CA GLU A 411 1.62 -4.77 22.06
C GLU A 411 0.25 -5.34 21.69
N LYS A 412 -0.07 -5.42 20.39
CA LYS A 412 -1.40 -5.82 19.90
C LYS A 412 -1.46 -7.15 19.15
N ILE A 413 -0.33 -7.80 18.93
CA ILE A 413 -0.22 -9.01 18.10
C ILE A 413 -1.12 -10.16 18.59
N ASN A 414 -1.41 -10.21 19.88
CA ASN A 414 -2.26 -11.24 20.50
C ASN A 414 -3.72 -10.78 20.68
N ASP A 415 -4.08 -9.56 20.29
CA ASP A 415 -5.46 -9.04 20.33
C ASP A 415 -5.96 -8.72 18.93
N PRO A 416 -6.46 -9.72 18.19
CA PRO A 416 -6.89 -9.53 16.80
C PRO A 416 -8.08 -8.57 16.66
N VAL A 417 -8.93 -8.43 17.69
CA VAL A 417 -10.10 -7.55 17.62
C VAL A 417 -9.66 -6.08 17.67
N SER A 418 -8.84 -5.72 18.65
CA SER A 418 -8.26 -4.36 18.72
C SER A 418 -7.42 -4.03 17.49
N LEU A 419 -6.68 -5.03 16.98
CA LEU A 419 -5.89 -4.87 15.76
C LEU A 419 -6.81 -4.58 14.55
N PHE A 420 -7.89 -5.36 14.36
CA PHE A 420 -8.81 -5.20 13.24
C PHE A 420 -9.56 -3.86 13.26
N LEU A 421 -9.83 -3.29 14.43
CA LEU A 421 -10.50 -2.00 14.54
C LEU A 421 -9.65 -0.82 14.04
N ILE A 422 -8.34 -0.98 13.91
CA ILE A 422 -7.46 0.04 13.34
C ILE A 422 -7.81 0.31 11.86
N ASP A 423 -8.30 -0.70 11.15
CA ASP A 423 -8.68 -0.60 9.73
C ASP A 423 -10.05 0.09 9.49
N ILE A 424 -10.77 0.51 10.55
CA ILE A 424 -12.14 1.03 10.42
C ILE A 424 -12.25 2.18 9.42
N ASN A 425 -11.25 3.04 9.36
CA ASN A 425 -11.25 4.19 8.48
C ASN A 425 -10.79 3.86 7.05
N THR A 426 -10.04 2.77 6.86
CA THR A 426 -9.41 2.45 5.57
C THR A 426 -10.22 1.47 4.72
N VAL A 427 -10.87 0.46 5.33
CA VAL A 427 -11.59 -0.61 4.61
C VAL A 427 -12.74 -0.11 3.75
N THR A 428 -13.33 1.03 4.06
CA THR A 428 -14.42 1.63 3.30
C THR A 428 -14.03 1.88 1.84
N ALA A 429 -12.83 2.41 1.59
CA ALA A 429 -12.32 2.64 0.23
C ALA A 429 -12.16 1.35 -0.58
N ASN A 430 -11.72 0.25 0.09
CA ASN A 430 -11.57 -1.05 -0.56
C ASN A 430 -12.91 -1.71 -0.88
N LEU A 431 -13.82 -1.76 0.12
CA LEU A 431 -15.15 -2.35 -0.04
C LEU A 431 -15.96 -1.66 -1.16
N THR A 432 -15.75 -0.36 -1.35
CA THR A 432 -16.50 0.45 -2.33
C THR A 432 -15.74 0.68 -3.64
N GLY A 433 -14.48 0.23 -3.73
CA GLY A 433 -13.62 0.40 -4.91
C GLY A 433 -13.15 1.85 -5.16
N LYS A 434 -13.36 2.76 -4.20
CA LYS A 434 -13.04 4.19 -4.33
C LYS A 434 -11.55 4.45 -4.18
N PRO A 435 -10.97 5.45 -4.88
CA PRO A 435 -9.61 5.88 -4.64
C PRO A 435 -9.53 6.60 -3.29
N ALA A 436 -8.38 6.45 -2.62
CA ALA A 436 -8.07 7.11 -1.37
C ALA A 436 -6.56 7.34 -1.22
N VAL A 437 -6.19 8.40 -0.54
CA VAL A 437 -4.79 8.76 -0.28
C VAL A 437 -4.59 9.07 1.19
N SER A 438 -3.50 8.58 1.78
CA SER A 438 -3.00 9.02 3.07
C SER A 438 -1.88 10.01 2.87
N ILE A 439 -1.97 11.16 3.53
CA ILE A 439 -1.02 12.25 3.45
C ILE A 439 -0.38 12.42 4.82
N PRO A 440 0.96 12.52 4.95
CA PRO A 440 1.61 12.88 6.21
C PRO A 440 1.11 14.26 6.66
N TYR A 441 0.70 14.39 7.92
CA TYR A 441 0.07 15.64 8.35
C TYR A 441 0.63 16.24 9.63
N ALA A 442 0.85 15.45 10.66
CA ALA A 442 1.34 15.92 11.95
C ALA A 442 2.26 14.89 12.61
N ILE A 443 2.99 15.36 13.62
CA ILE A 443 3.76 14.51 14.53
C ILE A 443 3.26 14.77 15.94
N SER A 444 2.93 13.70 16.68
CA SER A 444 2.55 13.74 18.09
C SER A 444 3.42 12.77 18.89
N ASN A 445 4.04 13.23 19.96
CA ASN A 445 4.96 12.43 20.77
C ASN A 445 6.09 11.75 19.97
N GLY A 446 6.56 12.40 18.89
CA GLY A 446 7.56 11.84 17.97
C GLY A 446 7.03 10.80 16.98
N LEU A 447 5.72 10.59 16.92
CA LEU A 447 5.07 9.59 16.05
C LEU A 447 4.17 10.27 15.00
N PRO A 448 4.16 9.79 13.76
CA PRO A 448 3.40 10.39 12.65
C PRO A 448 1.89 10.18 12.74
N ILE A 449 1.18 11.16 12.18
CA ILE A 449 -0.27 11.12 11.93
C ILE A 449 -0.51 11.41 10.46
N GLY A 450 -1.30 10.56 9.79
CA GLY A 450 -1.74 10.77 8.42
C GLY A 450 -3.22 11.10 8.33
N ILE A 451 -3.57 11.98 7.38
CA ILE A 451 -4.94 12.33 7.03
C ILE A 451 -5.31 11.68 5.71
N GLN A 452 -6.53 11.17 5.62
CA GLN A 452 -7.03 10.47 4.45
C GLN A 452 -8.08 11.28 3.72
N LEU A 453 -7.91 11.40 2.40
CA LEU A 453 -8.94 11.87 1.48
C LEU A 453 -9.45 10.73 0.61
N PHE A 454 -10.73 10.79 0.24
CA PHE A 454 -11.39 9.88 -0.69
C PHE A 454 -11.99 10.68 -1.85
N ALA A 455 -12.06 10.08 -3.04
CA ALA A 455 -12.83 10.61 -4.15
C ALA A 455 -13.76 9.56 -4.74
N ASN A 456 -14.63 9.97 -5.63
CA ASN A 456 -15.46 9.05 -6.39
C ASN A 456 -14.60 8.21 -7.35
N SER A 457 -15.09 7.06 -7.80
CA SER A 457 -14.38 6.23 -8.79
C SER A 457 -14.02 7.06 -10.03
N ASN A 458 -12.80 6.86 -10.54
CA ASN A 458 -12.23 7.58 -11.68
C ASN A 458 -12.05 9.09 -11.46
N GLN A 459 -12.02 9.53 -10.19
CA GLN A 459 -11.67 10.90 -9.82
C GLN A 459 -10.30 10.96 -9.15
N ASP A 460 -9.40 10.08 -9.57
CA ASP A 460 -8.04 9.96 -9.05
C ASP A 460 -7.25 11.26 -9.21
N LYS A 461 -7.44 11.96 -10.33
CA LYS A 461 -6.83 13.27 -10.58
C LYS A 461 -7.28 14.35 -9.59
N LEU A 462 -8.58 14.47 -9.36
CA LEU A 462 -9.13 15.41 -8.36
C LEU A 462 -8.62 15.06 -6.95
N LEU A 463 -8.54 13.78 -6.63
CA LEU A 463 -8.01 13.32 -5.35
C LEU A 463 -6.56 13.75 -5.14
N LEU A 464 -5.71 13.57 -6.15
CA LEU A 464 -4.30 13.99 -6.12
C LEU A 464 -4.17 15.51 -6.03
N GLN A 465 -4.99 16.27 -6.75
CA GLN A 465 -5.05 17.73 -6.68
C GLN A 465 -5.37 18.22 -5.26
N ALA A 466 -6.38 17.62 -4.61
CA ALA A 466 -6.75 17.99 -3.25
C ALA A 466 -5.70 17.55 -2.22
N ALA A 467 -5.12 16.36 -2.41
CA ALA A 467 -4.02 15.87 -1.59
C ALA A 467 -2.81 16.79 -1.66
N TYR A 468 -2.44 17.21 -2.86
CA TYR A 468 -1.34 18.16 -3.09
C TYR A 468 -1.61 19.51 -2.42
N ALA A 469 -2.83 20.05 -2.59
CA ALA A 469 -3.20 21.32 -1.96
C ALA A 469 -3.07 21.26 -0.43
N LEU A 470 -3.50 20.15 0.21
CA LEU A 470 -3.36 19.96 1.65
C LEU A 470 -1.88 19.76 2.04
N GLU A 471 -1.12 18.97 1.30
CA GLU A 471 0.31 18.74 1.53
C GLU A 471 1.11 20.07 1.61
N GLN A 472 0.80 21.04 0.74
CA GLN A 472 1.49 22.35 0.72
C GLN A 472 1.24 23.19 1.99
N THR A 473 0.25 22.85 2.81
CA THR A 473 -0.02 23.57 4.07
C THR A 473 0.79 23.05 5.25
N VAL A 474 1.53 21.94 5.07
CA VAL A 474 2.18 21.21 6.16
C VAL A 474 3.70 21.29 6.03
N LYS A 475 4.37 21.47 7.17
CA LYS A 475 5.83 21.31 7.31
C LYS A 475 6.10 20.33 8.43
N LEU A 476 6.62 19.17 8.10
CA LEU A 476 6.98 18.15 9.08
C LEU A 476 8.48 18.15 9.36
N PRO A 477 8.91 17.77 10.57
CA PRO A 477 10.32 17.54 10.84
C PRO A 477 10.84 16.36 10.00
N GLU A 478 12.15 16.29 9.84
CA GLU A 478 12.79 15.15 9.19
C GLU A 478 12.71 13.91 10.10
N VAL A 479 12.67 12.75 9.46
CA VAL A 479 12.74 11.46 10.15
C VAL A 479 14.08 11.32 10.87
N PRO A 480 14.11 10.87 12.15
CA PRO A 480 15.32 10.86 12.98
C PRO A 480 16.19 9.60 12.79
N ILE A 481 16.63 9.29 11.56
CA ILE A 481 17.46 8.14 11.22
C ILE A 481 18.89 8.51 10.88
#